data_763b36f26db01e5c78c3349004695f38
#
_entry.id   763b36f26db01e5c78c3349004695f38
#
_cell.length_a   1.000
_cell.length_b   1.000
_cell.length_c   1.000
_cell.angle_alpha   90.00
_cell.angle_beta   90.00
_cell.angle_gamma   90.00
#
_symmetry.space_group_name_H-M   'P 1'
#
loop_
_entity.id
_entity.type
_entity.pdbx_description
1 polymer ?
#
loop_
_entity_poly.entity_id
_entity_poly.type
_entity_poly.pdbx_seq_one_letter_code
_entity_poly.pdbx_strand_id
1 'polypeptide(L)'
;MKIYIVTGEKSGDQHAAKIVKEIKNQNKDIKIGAWGGDSLMSEKIQLDHHIDNINYMGFWEVLKNISQVFKNLKKCKQDIINFSPDLVLLVDYPGFNLKIAEFAYSNNIKTFYYISPKIWAWNSNRISKI
;
A
#
# COMPACT_ATOMS: atom_id res chain seq x y z
N MET A 1 -15.61 7.77 -7.50
CA MET A 1 -14.73 7.53 -6.36
C MET A 1 -13.37 7.07 -6.83
N LYS A 2 -12.32 7.54 -6.17
CA LYS A 2 -10.94 7.20 -6.50
C LYS A 2 -10.26 6.57 -5.30
N ILE A 3 -9.66 5.41 -5.48
CA ILE A 3 -8.98 4.67 -4.42
C ILE A 3 -7.50 4.48 -4.82
N TYR A 4 -6.60 4.77 -3.89
CA TYR A 4 -5.19 4.49 -4.09
C TYR A 4 -4.74 3.39 -3.13
N ILE A 5 -4.10 2.37 -3.66
CA ILE A 5 -3.70 1.19 -2.91
C ILE A 5 -2.19 1.17 -2.76
N VAL A 6 -1.70 0.92 -1.54
CA VAL A 6 -0.26 0.77 -1.30
C VAL A 6 0.02 -0.58 -0.67
N THR A 7 0.78 -1.39 -1.38
CA THR A 7 1.30 -2.66 -0.89
C THR A 7 2.82 -2.67 -1.08
N GLY A 8 3.53 -3.46 -0.30
CA GLY A 8 4.99 -3.56 -0.41
C GLY A 8 5.49 -4.99 -0.41
N GLU A 9 4.57 -5.95 -0.30
CA GLU A 9 4.92 -7.37 -0.23
C GLU A 9 4.01 -8.18 -1.15
N LYS A 10 4.52 -9.32 -1.62
CA LYS A 10 3.77 -10.19 -2.52
C LYS A 10 2.45 -10.65 -1.92
N SER A 11 2.44 -10.99 -0.63
CA SER A 11 1.22 -11.40 0.06
C SER A 11 0.20 -10.27 0.11
N GLY A 12 0.65 -9.05 0.38
CA GLY A 12 -0.22 -7.86 0.39
C GLY A 12 -0.80 -7.58 -0.99
N ASP A 13 0.01 -7.73 -2.03
CA ASP A 13 -0.44 -7.58 -3.41
C ASP A 13 -1.57 -8.58 -3.74
N GLN A 14 -1.42 -9.83 -3.31
CA GLN A 14 -2.45 -10.86 -3.51
C GLN A 14 -3.74 -10.51 -2.78
N HIS A 15 -3.65 -10.05 -1.54
CA HIS A 15 -4.82 -9.62 -0.77
C HIS A 15 -5.48 -8.40 -1.42
N ALA A 16 -4.69 -7.44 -1.84
CA ALA A 16 -5.20 -6.24 -2.50
C ALA A 16 -5.93 -6.58 -3.80
N ALA A 17 -5.39 -7.50 -4.57
CA ALA A 17 -6.03 -7.93 -5.82
C ALA A 17 -7.41 -8.53 -5.59
N LYS A 18 -7.56 -9.33 -4.52
CA LYS A 18 -8.88 -9.89 -4.17
C LYS A 18 -9.86 -8.80 -3.78
N ILE A 19 -9.40 -7.81 -3.02
CA ILE A 19 -10.23 -6.67 -2.63
C ILE A 19 -10.66 -5.87 -3.86
N VAL A 20 -9.73 -5.61 -4.78
CA VAL A 20 -10.02 -4.89 -6.02
C VAL A 20 -11.06 -5.62 -6.86
N LYS A 21 -10.91 -6.93 -6.99
CA LYS A 21 -11.86 -7.74 -7.74
C LYS A 21 -13.27 -7.58 -7.19
N GLU A 22 -13.42 -7.62 -5.87
CA GLU A 22 -14.71 -7.47 -5.22
C GLU A 22 -15.27 -6.05 -5.39
N ILE A 23 -14.42 -5.03 -5.25
CA ILE A 23 -14.82 -3.64 -5.44
C ILE A 23 -15.34 -3.42 -6.85
N LYS A 24 -14.63 -3.94 -7.86
CA LYS A 24 -15.02 -3.78 -9.25
C LYS A 24 -16.32 -4.51 -9.58
N ASN A 25 -16.59 -5.63 -8.92
CA ASN A 25 -17.85 -6.34 -9.08
C ASN A 25 -19.03 -5.52 -8.57
N GLN A 26 -18.83 -4.72 -7.54
CA GLN A 26 -19.88 -3.89 -6.95
C GLN A 26 -20.03 -2.53 -7.63
N ASN A 27 -18.92 -1.97 -8.14
CA ASN A 27 -18.95 -0.64 -8.76
C ASN A 27 -17.85 -0.53 -9.81
N LYS A 28 -18.23 -0.54 -11.07
CA LYS A 28 -17.30 -0.49 -12.20
C LYS A 28 -16.71 0.89 -12.47
N ASP A 29 -17.26 1.93 -11.87
CA ASP A 29 -16.84 3.30 -12.13
C ASP A 29 -15.74 3.79 -11.17
N ILE A 30 -15.25 2.93 -10.28
CA ILE A 30 -14.19 3.29 -9.36
C ILE A 30 -12.85 3.33 -10.10
N LYS A 31 -12.12 4.43 -9.94
CA LYS A 31 -10.75 4.55 -10.44
C LYS A 31 -9.79 4.10 -9.36
N ILE A 32 -8.83 3.25 -9.73
CA ILE A 32 -7.86 2.68 -8.80
C ILE A 32 -6.46 2.88 -9.33
N GLY A 33 -5.61 3.50 -8.52
CA GLY A 33 -4.17 3.55 -8.74
C GLY A 33 -3.47 2.77 -7.64
N ALA A 34 -2.22 2.37 -7.86
CA ALA A 34 -1.57 1.53 -6.86
C ALA A 34 -0.05 1.50 -6.95
N TRP A 35 0.55 1.22 -5.80
CA TRP A 35 1.85 0.59 -5.65
C TRP A 35 1.56 -0.88 -5.34
N GLY A 36 1.99 -1.77 -6.19
CA GLY A 36 1.68 -3.18 -6.01
C GLY A 36 2.47 -4.07 -6.95
N GLY A 37 1.99 -5.27 -7.15
CA GLY A 37 2.69 -6.27 -7.94
C GLY A 37 1.84 -6.90 -9.03
N ASP A 38 2.26 -8.10 -9.44
CA ASP A 38 1.66 -8.79 -10.57
C ASP A 38 0.18 -9.13 -10.35
N SER A 39 -0.22 -9.39 -9.10
CA SER A 39 -1.62 -9.72 -8.82
C SER A 39 -2.55 -8.55 -9.10
N LEU A 40 -2.15 -7.33 -8.69
CA LEU A 40 -2.91 -6.12 -9.01
C LEU A 40 -2.88 -5.84 -10.51
N MET A 41 -1.74 -6.06 -11.17
CA MET A 41 -1.66 -5.93 -12.63
C MET A 41 -2.63 -6.88 -13.33
N SER A 42 -2.81 -8.09 -12.81
CA SER A 42 -3.76 -9.06 -13.36
C SER A 42 -5.20 -8.57 -13.27
N GLU A 43 -5.50 -7.71 -12.33
CA GLU A 43 -6.82 -7.08 -12.20
C GLU A 43 -6.94 -5.79 -13.02
N LYS A 44 -6.01 -5.56 -13.94
CA LYS A 44 -5.97 -4.40 -14.86
C LYS A 44 -5.80 -3.07 -14.12
N ILE A 45 -5.08 -3.08 -13.01
CA ILE A 45 -4.72 -1.88 -12.28
C ILE A 45 -3.39 -1.37 -12.80
N GLN A 46 -3.34 -0.09 -13.15
CA GLN A 46 -2.09 0.56 -13.55
C GLN A 46 -1.28 0.88 -12.30
N LEU A 47 -0.06 0.37 -12.26
CA LEU A 47 0.83 0.59 -11.12
C LEU A 47 1.70 1.81 -11.37
N ASP A 48 1.83 2.69 -10.37
CA ASP A 48 2.84 3.75 -10.38
C ASP A 48 4.20 3.20 -9.99
N HIS A 49 4.22 2.09 -9.27
CA HIS A 49 5.48 1.46 -8.85
C HIS A 49 5.23 -0.02 -8.58
N HIS A 50 6.13 -0.87 -9.10
CA HIS A 50 6.04 -2.31 -8.88
C HIS A 50 6.83 -2.70 -7.63
N ILE A 51 6.28 -3.60 -6.80
CA ILE A 51 6.90 -4.00 -5.54
C ILE A 51 8.27 -4.65 -5.70
N ASP A 52 8.57 -5.23 -6.86
CA ASP A 52 9.89 -5.79 -7.12
C ASP A 52 10.98 -4.71 -7.05
N ASN A 53 10.62 -3.46 -7.24
CA ASN A 53 11.55 -2.33 -7.15
C ASN A 53 11.75 -1.84 -5.73
N ILE A 54 10.93 -2.31 -4.77
CA ILE A 54 11.02 -1.91 -3.36
C ILE A 54 11.21 -3.12 -2.43
N ASN A 55 11.33 -4.31 -3.00
CA ASN A 55 11.47 -5.54 -2.22
C ASN A 55 12.91 -5.70 -1.72
N TYR A 56 13.09 -5.52 -0.42
CA TYR A 56 14.39 -5.70 0.22
C TYR A 56 14.45 -7.11 0.80
N MET A 57 15.36 -7.92 0.26
CA MET A 57 15.53 -9.32 0.64
C MET A 57 16.30 -9.44 1.95
N GLY A 58 15.66 -9.12 3.05
CA GLY A 58 16.22 -9.31 4.37
C GLY A 58 16.66 -8.04 5.06
N PHE A 59 16.94 -8.19 6.34
CA PHE A 59 17.21 -7.09 7.26
C PHE A 59 18.41 -6.25 6.85
N TRP A 60 19.49 -6.91 6.37
CA TRP A 60 20.71 -6.21 5.99
C TRP A 60 20.53 -5.28 4.81
N GLU A 61 19.70 -5.67 3.85
CA GLU A 61 19.46 -4.83 2.68
C GLU A 61 18.64 -3.60 3.05
N VAL A 62 17.70 -3.74 3.98
CA VAL A 62 16.96 -2.58 4.50
C VAL A 62 17.90 -1.58 5.14
N LEU A 63 18.84 -2.04 5.96
CA LEU A 63 19.81 -1.16 6.60
C LEU A 63 20.74 -0.48 5.61
N LYS A 64 21.18 -1.21 4.58
CA LYS A 64 22.07 -0.65 3.54
C LYS A 64 21.34 0.34 2.63
N ASN A 65 20.02 0.22 2.52
CA ASN A 65 19.23 0.98 1.57
C ASN A 65 18.24 1.94 2.23
N ILE A 66 18.59 2.43 3.43
CA ILE A 66 17.68 3.33 4.16
C ILE A 66 17.35 4.60 3.36
N SER A 67 18.33 5.13 2.61
CA SER A 67 18.08 6.28 1.75
C SER A 67 17.09 5.96 0.64
N GLN A 68 17.11 4.72 0.14
CA GLN A 68 16.15 4.27 -0.87
C GLN A 68 14.75 4.15 -0.27
N VAL A 69 14.64 3.72 0.99
CA VAL A 69 13.35 3.68 1.69
C VAL A 69 12.75 5.09 1.78
N PHE A 70 13.55 6.09 2.14
CA PHE A 70 13.08 7.47 2.20
C PHE A 70 12.69 8.01 0.83
N LYS A 71 13.44 7.66 -0.21
CA LYS A 71 13.09 8.03 -1.59
C LYS A 71 11.78 7.40 -2.00
N ASN A 72 11.57 6.13 -1.66
CA ASN A 72 10.32 5.43 -1.97
C ASN A 72 9.14 6.03 -1.23
N LEU A 73 9.31 6.41 0.04
CA LEU A 73 8.28 7.11 0.80
C LEU A 73 7.90 8.42 0.12
N LYS A 74 8.89 9.20 -0.27
CA LYS A 74 8.67 10.48 -0.94
C LYS A 74 7.93 10.29 -2.27
N LYS A 75 8.36 9.30 -3.06
CA LYS A 75 7.71 9.00 -4.33
C LYS A 75 6.26 8.55 -4.13
N CYS A 76 6.02 7.67 -3.16
CA CYS A 76 4.68 7.18 -2.88
C CYS A 76 3.75 8.31 -2.46
N LYS A 77 4.21 9.19 -1.59
CA LYS A 77 3.45 10.38 -1.19
C LYS A 77 3.11 11.25 -2.39
N GLN A 78 4.07 11.45 -3.29
CA GLN A 78 3.84 12.25 -4.49
C GLN A 78 2.84 11.57 -5.42
N ASP A 79 2.94 10.25 -5.59
CA ASP A 79 2.01 9.50 -6.43
C ASP A 79 0.58 9.59 -5.88
N ILE A 80 0.42 9.53 -4.57
CA ILE A 80 -0.87 9.70 -3.92
C ILE A 80 -1.44 11.09 -4.18
N ILE A 81 -0.63 12.14 -4.00
CA ILE A 81 -1.05 13.52 -4.25
C ILE A 81 -1.48 13.69 -5.70
N ASN A 82 -0.68 13.18 -6.64
CA ASN A 82 -0.98 13.30 -8.07
C ASN A 82 -2.26 12.57 -8.46
N PHE A 83 -2.57 11.46 -7.80
CA PHE A 83 -3.80 10.71 -8.07
C PHE A 83 -5.02 11.40 -7.47
N SER A 84 -4.88 12.12 -6.39
CA SER A 84 -5.95 12.78 -5.64
C SER A 84 -7.06 11.81 -5.24
N PRO A 85 -6.74 10.78 -4.46
CA PRO A 85 -7.75 9.77 -4.10
C PRO A 85 -8.73 10.27 -3.06
N ASP A 86 -9.92 9.66 -3.05
CA ASP A 86 -10.89 9.84 -1.98
C ASP A 86 -10.54 8.94 -0.78
N LEU A 87 -9.86 7.83 -1.04
CA LEU A 87 -9.49 6.86 -0.02
C LEU A 87 -8.15 6.23 -0.37
N VAL A 88 -7.28 6.09 0.63
CA VAL A 88 -6.05 5.31 0.51
C VAL A 88 -6.24 3.99 1.24
N LEU A 89 -6.06 2.89 0.52
CA LEU A 89 -6.11 1.55 1.08
C LEU A 89 -4.68 1.05 1.27
N LEU A 90 -4.31 0.84 2.51
CA LEU A 90 -3.00 0.34 2.88
C LEU A 90 -3.11 -1.15 3.22
N VAL A 91 -2.26 -1.96 2.62
CA VAL A 91 -2.32 -3.42 2.81
C VAL A 91 -0.99 -3.93 3.35
N ASP A 92 -1.00 -4.45 4.55
CA ASP A 92 0.19 -4.97 5.26
C ASP A 92 1.36 -3.97 5.25
N TYR A 93 2.61 -4.44 5.18
CA TYR A 93 3.83 -3.63 5.07
C TYR A 93 3.89 -2.51 6.12
N PRO A 94 3.86 -2.86 7.42
CA PRO A 94 3.53 -1.89 8.47
C PRO A 94 4.52 -0.73 8.63
N GLY A 95 5.82 -0.98 8.49
CA GLY A 95 6.80 0.09 8.66
C GLY A 95 6.61 1.22 7.66
N PHE A 96 6.42 0.88 6.42
CA PHE A 96 6.21 1.85 5.33
C PHE A 96 4.79 2.43 5.39
N ASN A 97 3.79 1.57 5.51
CA ASN A 97 2.39 1.99 5.42
C ASN A 97 1.93 2.82 6.62
N LEU A 98 2.51 2.64 7.81
CA LEU A 98 2.20 3.54 8.92
C LEU A 98 2.65 4.97 8.63
N LYS A 99 3.79 5.14 7.95
CA LYS A 99 4.26 6.47 7.54
C LYS A 99 3.34 7.08 6.48
N ILE A 100 2.85 6.26 5.55
CA ILE A 100 1.87 6.72 4.57
C ILE A 100 0.55 7.09 5.24
N ALA A 101 0.13 6.33 6.25
CA ALA A 101 -1.09 6.66 7.00
C ALA A 101 -0.97 8.01 7.70
N GLU A 102 0.18 8.29 8.33
CA GLU A 102 0.44 9.58 8.96
C GLU A 102 0.34 10.73 7.93
N PHE A 103 0.95 10.53 6.78
CA PHE A 103 0.91 11.49 5.69
C PHE A 103 -0.52 11.74 5.19
N ALA A 104 -1.27 10.67 4.97
CA ALA A 104 -2.65 10.79 4.51
C ALA A 104 -3.51 11.53 5.53
N TYR A 105 -3.35 11.22 6.80
CA TYR A 105 -4.06 11.91 7.87
C TYR A 105 -3.74 13.41 7.85
N SER A 106 -2.47 13.77 7.72
CA SER A 106 -2.04 15.17 7.69
C SER A 106 -2.58 15.93 6.48
N ASN A 107 -2.96 15.23 5.43
CA ASN A 107 -3.50 15.81 4.20
C ASN A 107 -5.01 15.61 4.08
N ASN A 108 -5.68 15.23 5.16
CA ASN A 108 -7.12 15.00 5.21
C ASN A 108 -7.63 13.97 4.23
N ILE A 109 -6.80 12.96 3.95
CA ILE A 109 -7.17 11.84 3.08
C ILE A 109 -7.59 10.67 3.96
N LYS A 110 -8.77 10.12 3.70
CA LYS A 110 -9.27 8.95 4.42
C LYS A 110 -8.41 7.74 4.13
N THR A 111 -8.14 6.93 5.16
CA THR A 111 -7.37 5.71 5.01
C THR A 111 -8.12 4.52 5.57
N PHE A 112 -7.91 3.38 4.94
CA PHE A 112 -8.33 2.08 5.44
C PHE A 112 -7.10 1.19 5.48
N TYR A 113 -6.79 0.62 6.64
CA TYR A 113 -5.61 -0.22 6.79
C TYR A 113 -6.03 -1.69 6.94
N TYR A 114 -5.70 -2.49 5.94
CA TYR A 114 -5.93 -3.93 5.97
C TYR A 114 -4.67 -4.63 6.46
N ILE A 115 -4.81 -5.35 7.55
CA ILE A 115 -3.70 -6.08 8.19
C ILE A 115 -4.00 -7.56 8.12
N SER A 116 -3.05 -8.35 7.58
CA SER A 116 -3.23 -9.78 7.52
C SER A 116 -3.18 -10.41 8.92
N PRO A 117 -3.86 -11.55 9.13
CA PRO A 117 -3.88 -12.23 10.44
C PRO A 117 -2.51 -12.56 11.03
N LYS A 118 -1.48 -12.64 10.21
CA LYS A 118 -0.12 -12.93 10.69
C LYS A 118 0.40 -11.90 11.69
N ILE A 119 -0.05 -10.66 11.59
CA ILE A 119 0.40 -9.59 12.49
C ILE A 119 -0.11 -9.83 13.91
N TRP A 120 -1.29 -10.42 14.05
CA TRP A 120 -1.89 -10.74 15.35
C TRP A 120 -1.07 -11.77 16.13
N ALA A 121 -0.38 -12.66 15.42
CA ALA A 121 0.32 -13.77 16.04
C ALA A 121 1.59 -13.35 16.76
N TRP A 122 2.21 -12.20 16.40
CA TRP A 122 3.53 -11.87 16.91
C TRP A 122 3.77 -10.41 17.30
N ASN A 123 2.87 -9.49 17.02
CA ASN A 123 3.06 -8.11 17.46
C ASN A 123 1.76 -7.35 17.65
N SER A 124 1.12 -7.54 18.81
CA SER A 124 -0.13 -6.88 19.15
C SER A 124 0.02 -5.36 19.32
N ASN A 125 1.23 -4.87 19.59
CA ASN A 125 1.46 -3.43 19.79
C ASN A 125 1.23 -2.60 18.52
N ARG A 126 1.35 -3.20 17.35
CA ARG A 126 1.10 -2.52 16.09
C ARG A 126 -0.37 -2.21 15.88
N ILE A 127 -1.24 -2.97 16.49
CA ILE A 127 -2.69 -2.82 16.33
C ILE A 127 -3.18 -1.52 16.96
N SER A 128 -2.61 -1.12 18.07
CA SER A 128 -3.01 0.11 18.77
C SER A 128 -2.73 1.38 17.97
N LYS A 129 -1.94 1.30 16.90
CA LYS A 129 -1.62 2.45 16.04
C LYS A 129 -2.59 2.62 14.88
N ILE A 130 -3.51 1.71 14.73
CA ILE A 130 -4.50 1.71 13.67
C ILE A 130 -5.79 2.35 14.17
#